data_4de93b92b6ee0258a9934c0048029c44
#
_entry.id   4de93b92b6ee0258a9934c0048029c44
#
_cell.length_a   1.000
_cell.length_b   1.000
_cell.length_c   1.000
_cell.angle_alpha   90.00
_cell.angle_beta   90.00
_cell.angle_gamma   90.00
#
_symmetry.space_group_name_H-M   'P 1'
#
loop_
_entity.id
_entity.type
_entity.pdbx_description
1 polymer ?
#
loop_
_entity_poly.entity_id
_entity_poly.type
_entity_poly.pdbx_seq_one_letter_code
_entity_poly.pdbx_strand_id
1 'polypeptide(L)'
;FQEAKKPEKNTYSDYYIWNNSIWEVPQPDLPIIRGYGQRDGAYVTNFFYCQPALNYGFTQPDPEISWMQSVDAPGPQMVRQEIKKIMGFWLEMGASGFRVDMAASLVKRDPEKIETVRFWTSIREWLDEAYPEAVIVSEWGLPHQAIPAGFHVDFLLGFNNPGWVSLLRKRGHGRWRDPYGWSFFDESGHGDIMQFLNEYGYHLDKTKDLGYIALLTGNHDETPRLANSKSH
;
A
#
# COMPACT_ATOMS: atom_id res chain seq x y z
N PHE A 1 6.46 0.10 19.06
CA PHE A 1 5.50 1.18 19.34
C PHE A 1 5.37 1.47 20.85
N GLN A 2 5.30 0.44 21.71
CA GLN A 2 5.16 0.66 23.16
C GLN A 2 6.29 1.51 23.75
N GLU A 3 7.54 1.32 23.29
CA GLU A 3 8.66 2.17 23.69
C GLU A 3 8.55 3.59 23.12
N ALA A 4 8.11 3.73 21.86
CA ALA A 4 7.94 5.04 21.21
C ALA A 4 6.87 5.93 21.85
N LYS A 5 5.91 5.35 22.59
CA LYS A 5 4.87 6.08 23.36
C LYS A 5 5.33 6.70 24.66
N LYS A 6 6.50 6.34 25.17
CA LYS A 6 7.02 6.87 26.45
C LYS A 6 7.23 8.38 26.35
N PRO A 7 7.12 9.11 27.49
CA PRO A 7 7.26 10.57 27.49
C PRO A 7 8.61 11.03 26.92
N GLU A 8 9.64 10.31 27.22
CA GLU A 8 10.99 10.65 26.82
C GLU A 8 11.32 10.12 25.44
N LYS A 9 11.96 10.95 24.62
CA LYS A 9 12.45 10.53 23.31
C LYS A 9 13.50 9.43 23.48
N ASN A 10 13.34 8.35 22.71
CA ASN A 10 14.23 7.20 22.72
C ASN A 10 14.48 6.69 21.29
N THR A 11 15.29 5.67 21.13
CA THR A 11 15.67 5.09 19.84
C THR A 11 14.48 4.75 18.94
N TYR A 12 13.35 4.35 19.51
CA TYR A 12 12.16 3.96 18.75
C TYR A 12 11.23 5.13 18.42
N SER A 13 11.48 6.32 18.96
CA SER A 13 10.60 7.48 18.73
C SER A 13 10.50 7.85 17.26
N ASP A 14 11.62 7.82 16.54
CA ASP A 14 11.71 8.19 15.13
C ASP A 14 11.31 7.05 14.17
N TYR A 15 10.96 5.85 14.69
CA TYR A 15 10.36 4.78 13.88
C TYR A 15 8.93 5.08 13.45
N TYR A 16 8.26 6.01 14.14
CA TYR A 16 6.87 6.40 13.88
C TYR A 16 6.78 7.90 13.65
N ILE A 17 5.71 8.33 12.99
CA ILE A 17 5.47 9.74 12.72
C ILE A 17 4.66 10.32 13.88
N TRP A 18 5.29 11.20 14.65
CA TRP A 18 4.69 11.91 15.79
C TRP A 18 4.74 13.42 15.54
N ASN A 19 3.66 14.13 15.86
CA ASN A 19 3.75 15.58 16.00
C ASN A 19 4.37 15.98 17.36
N ASN A 20 4.59 17.27 17.57
CA ASN A 20 5.27 17.76 18.78
C ASN A 20 4.36 17.86 20.00
N SER A 21 3.04 18.02 19.81
CA SER A 21 2.08 18.15 20.91
C SER A 21 0.67 17.69 20.50
N ILE A 22 -0.08 17.13 21.47
CA ILE A 22 -1.51 16.80 21.28
C ILE A 22 -2.37 18.02 20.96
N TRP A 23 -1.91 19.23 21.26
CA TRP A 23 -2.61 20.49 21.00
C TRP A 23 -2.28 21.10 19.62
N GLU A 24 -1.28 20.56 18.93
CA GLU A 24 -0.93 21.01 17.60
C GLU A 24 -2.07 20.81 16.60
N VAL A 25 -2.28 21.76 15.71
CA VAL A 25 -3.33 21.69 14.69
C VAL A 25 -3.07 20.50 13.77
N PRO A 26 -4.05 19.62 13.57
CA PRO A 26 -3.89 18.48 12.66
C PRO A 26 -3.65 18.93 11.24
N GLN A 27 -2.79 18.23 10.54
CA GLN A 27 -2.63 18.38 9.10
C GLN A 27 -3.85 17.77 8.40
N PRO A 28 -4.54 18.49 7.50
CA PRO A 28 -5.79 18.01 6.88
C PRO A 28 -5.65 16.72 6.09
N ASP A 29 -4.45 16.46 5.56
CA ASP A 29 -4.12 15.31 4.72
C ASP A 29 -3.59 14.09 5.50
N LEU A 30 -3.44 14.23 6.83
CA LEU A 30 -2.89 13.16 7.68
C LEU A 30 -3.88 12.73 8.77
N PRO A 31 -4.26 11.44 8.80
CA PRO A 31 -5.05 10.89 9.90
C PRO A 31 -4.20 10.82 11.17
N ILE A 32 -4.55 11.58 12.19
CA ILE A 32 -3.79 11.72 13.44
C ILE A 32 -4.62 11.27 14.63
N ILE A 33 -4.01 10.47 15.51
CA ILE A 33 -4.61 10.00 16.77
C ILE A 33 -3.93 10.67 17.96
N ARG A 34 -4.75 11.24 18.84
CA ARG A 34 -4.34 11.96 20.05
C ARG A 34 -4.57 11.13 21.31
N GLY A 35 -3.77 11.38 22.34
CA GLY A 35 -4.01 10.87 23.69
C GLY A 35 -3.83 9.36 23.87
N TYR A 36 -3.20 8.68 22.92
CA TYR A 36 -3.02 7.22 22.99
C TYR A 36 -1.64 6.79 23.53
N GLY A 37 -0.83 7.74 23.94
CA GLY A 37 0.48 7.54 24.53
C GLY A 37 0.70 8.38 25.78
N GLN A 38 1.79 8.13 26.47
CA GLN A 38 2.20 8.92 27.64
C GLN A 38 2.96 10.17 27.24
N ARG A 39 3.50 10.22 26.00
CA ARG A 39 4.18 11.41 25.48
C ARG A 39 3.20 12.49 25.06
N ASP A 40 3.59 13.75 25.19
CA ASP A 40 2.90 14.85 24.54
C ASP A 40 3.16 14.77 23.05
N GLY A 41 2.15 14.35 22.29
CA GLY A 41 2.21 14.16 20.85
C GLY A 41 1.10 13.24 20.38
N ALA A 42 0.73 13.44 19.13
CA ALA A 42 -0.20 12.58 18.41
C ALA A 42 0.57 11.83 17.31
N TYR A 43 0.17 10.62 17.00
CA TYR A 43 0.80 9.84 15.93
C TYR A 43 -0.06 9.80 14.67
N VAL A 44 0.61 9.75 13.54
CA VAL A 44 -0.03 9.52 12.24
C VAL A 44 -0.38 8.04 12.12
N THR A 45 -1.57 7.73 11.61
CA THR A 45 -1.96 6.35 11.30
C THR A 45 -1.77 6.05 9.81
N ASN A 46 -1.68 4.77 9.48
CA ASN A 46 -1.69 4.35 8.09
C ASN A 46 -3.12 4.13 7.59
N PHE A 47 -3.90 3.31 8.32
CA PHE A 47 -5.30 3.02 8.00
C PHE A 47 -6.17 3.06 9.25
N PHE A 48 -6.12 2.04 10.13
CA PHE A 48 -6.86 2.03 11.39
C PHE A 48 -6.14 2.83 12.48
N TYR A 49 -6.89 3.31 13.47
CA TYR A 49 -6.36 4.02 14.64
C TYR A 49 -5.27 3.23 15.39
N CYS A 50 -5.34 1.90 15.36
CA CYS A 50 -4.37 1.01 16.00
C CYS A 50 -3.13 0.69 15.12
N GLN A 51 -3.03 1.28 13.93
CA GLN A 51 -1.93 1.09 13.00
C GLN A 51 -1.10 2.38 12.89
N PRO A 52 -0.21 2.67 13.85
CA PRO A 52 0.68 3.82 13.76
C PRO A 52 1.58 3.69 12.53
N ALA A 53 1.66 4.75 11.74
CA ALA A 53 2.46 4.77 10.54
C ALA A 53 3.95 4.71 10.89
N LEU A 54 4.67 3.76 10.30
CA LEU A 54 6.12 3.77 10.28
C LEU A 54 6.63 4.99 9.51
N ASN A 55 7.73 5.56 9.98
CA ASN A 55 8.28 6.78 9.41
C ASN A 55 9.13 6.50 8.17
N TYR A 56 8.49 6.37 7.01
CA TYR A 56 9.19 6.31 5.72
C TYR A 56 9.56 7.69 5.17
N GLY A 57 9.18 8.76 5.88
CA GLY A 57 9.43 10.14 5.52
C GLY A 57 8.35 10.76 4.66
N PHE A 58 8.59 12.02 4.35
CA PHE A 58 7.75 12.86 3.49
C PHE A 58 8.53 13.25 2.24
N THR A 59 7.89 13.14 1.07
CA THR A 59 8.49 13.62 -0.19
C THR A 59 8.55 15.15 -0.20
N GLN A 60 7.51 15.79 0.35
CA GLN A 60 7.41 17.23 0.46
C GLN A 60 7.13 17.62 1.92
N PRO A 61 8.16 17.60 2.79
CA PRO A 61 8.00 18.07 4.16
C PRO A 61 7.76 19.58 4.17
N ASP A 62 6.85 20.02 5.03
CA ASP A 62 6.67 21.45 5.30
C ASP A 62 7.83 21.93 6.17
N PRO A 63 8.63 22.94 5.73
CA PRO A 63 9.79 23.41 6.48
C PRO A 63 9.43 24.06 7.83
N GLU A 64 8.19 24.52 7.99
CA GLU A 64 7.69 25.08 9.25
C GLU A 64 7.25 24.01 10.26
N ILE A 65 7.18 22.74 9.82
CA ILE A 65 6.73 21.61 10.64
C ILE A 65 7.89 20.66 10.94
N SER A 66 8.55 20.86 12.06
CA SER A 66 9.81 20.20 12.42
C SER A 66 9.73 18.66 12.55
N TRP A 67 8.55 18.10 12.77
CA TRP A 67 8.37 16.64 12.86
C TRP A 67 8.16 15.97 11.50
N MET A 68 7.96 16.72 10.43
CA MET A 68 7.89 16.18 9.07
C MET A 68 9.30 15.91 8.55
N GLN A 69 9.81 14.73 8.79
CA GLN A 69 11.13 14.34 8.32
C GLN A 69 11.11 14.02 6.81
N SER A 70 12.09 14.55 6.07
CA SER A 70 12.27 14.16 4.67
C SER A 70 12.64 12.67 4.57
N VAL A 71 12.46 12.07 3.39
CA VAL A 71 12.83 10.67 3.14
C VAL A 71 14.29 10.34 3.41
N ASP A 72 15.17 11.33 3.30
CA ASP A 72 16.62 11.18 3.53
C ASP A 72 17.05 11.46 4.98
N ALA A 73 16.12 11.86 5.86
CA ALA A 73 16.41 12.09 7.26
C ALA A 73 16.78 10.78 8.00
N PRO A 74 17.53 10.87 9.12
CA PRO A 74 17.98 9.68 9.85
C PRO A 74 16.87 8.72 10.29
N GLY A 75 15.73 9.23 10.75
CA GLY A 75 14.59 8.40 11.17
C GLY A 75 14.02 7.52 10.05
N PRO A 76 13.61 8.09 8.91
CA PRO A 76 13.18 7.31 7.75
C PRO A 76 14.23 6.33 7.23
N GLN A 77 15.50 6.72 7.19
CA GLN A 77 16.56 5.81 6.75
C GLN A 77 16.74 4.62 7.72
N MET A 78 16.61 4.85 9.01
CA MET A 78 16.64 3.79 10.01
C MET A 78 15.48 2.80 9.84
N VAL A 79 14.26 3.29 9.58
CA VAL A 79 13.09 2.44 9.29
C VAL A 79 13.31 1.59 8.03
N ARG A 80 13.83 2.17 6.95
CA ARG A 80 14.15 1.45 5.71
C ARG A 80 15.15 0.31 5.93
N GLN A 81 16.17 0.54 6.75
CA GLN A 81 17.14 -0.51 7.11
C GLN A 81 16.51 -1.59 7.99
N GLU A 82 15.65 -1.21 8.91
CA GLU A 82 14.97 -2.17 9.78
C GLU A 82 14.03 -3.09 9.01
N ILE A 83 13.32 -2.59 8.01
CA ILE A 83 12.48 -3.42 7.13
C ILE A 83 13.32 -4.48 6.41
N LYS A 84 14.50 -4.14 5.89
CA LYS A 84 15.41 -5.13 5.28
C LYS A 84 15.82 -6.22 6.30
N LYS A 85 16.12 -5.86 7.54
CA LYS A 85 16.44 -6.83 8.59
C LYS A 85 15.25 -7.74 8.93
N ILE A 86 14.04 -7.18 9.04
CA ILE A 86 12.82 -7.94 9.29
C ILE A 86 12.55 -8.93 8.15
N MET A 87 12.66 -8.48 6.90
CA MET A 87 12.49 -9.35 5.75
C MET A 87 13.55 -10.45 5.73
N GLY A 88 14.82 -10.11 5.91
CA GLY A 88 15.92 -11.08 5.98
C GLY A 88 15.70 -12.14 7.06
N PHE A 89 15.28 -11.74 8.27
CA PHE A 89 14.95 -12.68 9.34
C PHE A 89 13.91 -13.73 8.91
N TRP A 90 12.81 -13.32 8.27
CA TRP A 90 11.79 -14.25 7.84
C TRP A 90 12.22 -15.12 6.66
N LEU A 91 13.01 -14.60 5.73
CA LEU A 91 13.57 -15.38 4.62
C LEU A 91 14.53 -16.45 5.12
N GLU A 92 15.38 -16.13 6.08
CA GLU A 92 16.26 -17.10 6.74
C GLU A 92 15.49 -18.17 7.54
N MET A 93 14.30 -17.82 8.04
CA MET A 93 13.39 -18.77 8.69
C MET A 93 12.60 -19.65 7.67
N GLY A 94 12.81 -19.46 6.36
CA GLY A 94 12.22 -20.28 5.31
C GLY A 94 10.99 -19.68 4.63
N ALA A 95 10.69 -18.39 4.83
CA ALA A 95 9.67 -17.73 4.02
C ALA A 95 10.15 -17.62 2.57
N SER A 96 9.25 -17.82 1.60
CA SER A 96 9.54 -17.69 0.16
C SER A 96 9.29 -16.29 -0.39
N GLY A 97 8.86 -15.35 0.47
CA GLY A 97 8.58 -13.97 0.07
C GLY A 97 7.50 -13.31 0.91
N PHE A 98 6.97 -12.19 0.43
CA PHE A 98 6.04 -11.33 1.17
C PHE A 98 4.90 -10.81 0.32
N ARG A 99 3.69 -10.82 0.88
CA ARG A 99 2.62 -9.92 0.45
C ARG A 99 2.77 -8.62 1.23
N VAL A 100 2.80 -7.52 0.52
CA VAL A 100 3.00 -6.18 1.07
C VAL A 100 1.69 -5.43 1.08
N ASP A 101 1.16 -5.23 2.28
CA ASP A 101 -0.05 -4.45 2.54
C ASP A 101 0.17 -2.97 2.26
N MET A 102 -0.81 -2.31 1.62
CA MET A 102 -0.80 -0.87 1.35
C MET A 102 0.52 -0.34 0.75
N ALA A 103 1.14 -1.09 -0.15
CA ALA A 103 2.47 -0.81 -0.69
C ALA A 103 2.64 0.59 -1.30
N ALA A 104 1.56 1.16 -1.83
CA ALA A 104 1.54 2.48 -2.46
C ALA A 104 1.53 3.68 -1.50
N SER A 105 1.34 3.48 -0.19
CA SER A 105 1.01 4.54 0.77
C SER A 105 2.05 4.76 1.88
N LEU A 106 3.23 4.15 1.77
CA LEU A 106 4.24 4.17 2.84
C LEU A 106 4.86 5.55 3.02
N VAL A 107 5.38 6.16 1.95
CA VAL A 107 5.93 7.51 1.97
C VAL A 107 4.77 8.51 1.97
N LYS A 108 4.86 9.52 2.83
CA LYS A 108 3.80 10.52 2.95
C LYS A 108 4.01 11.69 1.98
N ARG A 109 2.90 12.28 1.51
CA ARG A 109 2.90 13.37 0.52
C ARG A 109 3.68 13.03 -0.75
N ASP A 110 3.51 11.79 -1.23
CA ASP A 110 4.12 11.26 -2.45
C ASP A 110 3.06 10.96 -3.53
N PRO A 111 2.38 11.98 -4.09
CA PRO A 111 1.29 11.77 -5.04
C PRO A 111 1.76 11.07 -6.31
N GLU A 112 2.93 11.41 -6.81
CA GLU A 112 3.54 10.83 -8.01
C GLU A 112 4.26 9.49 -7.74
N LYS A 113 4.28 9.03 -6.49
CA LYS A 113 4.93 7.79 -6.05
C LYS A 113 6.44 7.70 -6.29
N ILE A 114 7.11 8.82 -6.49
CA ILE A 114 8.55 8.86 -6.82
C ILE A 114 9.38 8.20 -5.71
N GLU A 115 9.19 8.61 -4.47
CA GLU A 115 9.95 8.08 -3.34
C GLU A 115 9.48 6.69 -2.90
N THR A 116 8.20 6.37 -3.10
CA THR A 116 7.66 5.04 -2.91
C THR A 116 8.27 4.05 -3.91
N VAL A 117 8.36 4.41 -5.19
CA VAL A 117 9.03 3.62 -6.23
C VAL A 117 10.51 3.45 -5.89
N ARG A 118 11.23 4.54 -5.58
CA ARG A 118 12.65 4.49 -5.19
C ARG A 118 12.89 3.54 -4.02
N PHE A 119 12.03 3.55 -3.01
CA PHE A 119 12.12 2.64 -1.88
C PHE A 119 11.97 1.18 -2.32
N TRP A 120 10.91 0.83 -3.07
CA TRP A 120 10.67 -0.55 -3.49
C TRP A 120 11.72 -1.06 -4.48
N THR A 121 12.21 -0.21 -5.38
CA THR A 121 13.36 -0.54 -6.25
C THR A 121 14.57 -0.94 -5.40
N SER A 122 14.87 -0.19 -4.33
CA SER A 122 15.99 -0.50 -3.43
C SER A 122 15.79 -1.80 -2.63
N ILE A 123 14.55 -2.16 -2.33
CA ILE A 123 14.22 -3.46 -1.70
C ILE A 123 14.39 -4.59 -2.72
N ARG A 124 13.94 -4.37 -3.96
CA ARG A 124 14.06 -5.37 -5.02
C ARG A 124 15.53 -5.66 -5.35
N GLU A 125 16.36 -4.64 -5.54
CA GLU A 125 17.79 -4.79 -5.76
C GLU A 125 18.47 -5.58 -4.64
N TRP A 126 18.14 -5.27 -3.40
CA TRP A 126 18.66 -6.02 -2.25
C TRP A 126 18.17 -7.48 -2.22
N LEU A 127 16.91 -7.75 -2.58
CA LEU A 127 16.39 -9.12 -2.65
C LEU A 127 17.08 -9.90 -3.77
N ASP A 128 17.22 -9.31 -4.95
CA ASP A 128 17.89 -9.96 -6.09
C ASP A 128 19.35 -10.34 -5.77
N GLU A 129 20.04 -9.55 -4.96
CA GLU A 129 21.41 -9.84 -4.53
C GLU A 129 21.47 -10.88 -3.40
N ALA A 130 20.67 -10.72 -2.35
CA ALA A 130 20.79 -11.50 -1.12
C ALA A 130 19.85 -12.72 -1.05
N TYR A 131 18.71 -12.66 -1.72
CA TYR A 131 17.64 -13.67 -1.66
C TYR A 131 16.94 -13.81 -3.04
N PRO A 132 17.66 -14.23 -4.10
CA PRO A 132 17.17 -14.19 -5.48
C PRO A 132 15.90 -15.05 -5.76
N GLU A 133 15.59 -16.01 -4.89
CA GLU A 133 14.37 -16.82 -4.98
C GLU A 133 13.16 -16.17 -4.27
N ALA A 134 13.35 -15.06 -3.55
CA ALA A 134 12.28 -14.43 -2.81
C ALA A 134 11.34 -13.63 -3.72
N VAL A 135 10.04 -13.76 -3.48
CA VAL A 135 8.99 -13.09 -4.26
C VAL A 135 8.30 -12.03 -3.42
N ILE A 136 8.10 -10.84 -3.98
CA ILE A 136 7.26 -9.80 -3.35
C ILE A 136 6.02 -9.53 -4.19
N VAL A 137 4.87 -9.53 -3.52
CA VAL A 137 3.55 -9.29 -4.09
C VAL A 137 2.96 -8.05 -3.46
N SER A 138 2.60 -7.05 -4.26
CA SER A 138 2.04 -5.81 -3.72
C SER A 138 0.53 -5.85 -3.57
N GLU A 139 0.04 -5.14 -2.57
CA GLU A 139 -1.30 -4.61 -2.55
C GLU A 139 -1.24 -3.12 -2.96
N TRP A 140 -1.12 -2.89 -4.25
CA TRP A 140 -1.09 -1.56 -4.84
C TRP A 140 -2.32 -1.31 -5.71
N GLY A 141 -2.72 -2.32 -6.46
CA GLY A 141 -3.90 -2.28 -7.33
C GLY A 141 -3.70 -1.49 -8.62
N LEU A 142 -2.46 -1.19 -8.97
CA LEU A 142 -2.05 -0.54 -10.22
C LEU A 142 -0.79 -1.23 -10.77
N PRO A 143 -0.94 -2.41 -11.40
CA PRO A 143 0.20 -3.20 -11.87
C PRO A 143 1.22 -2.43 -12.71
N HIS A 144 0.76 -1.49 -13.55
CA HIS A 144 1.63 -0.64 -14.37
C HIS A 144 2.54 0.30 -13.57
N GLN A 145 2.27 0.50 -12.27
CA GLN A 145 3.13 1.25 -11.35
C GLN A 145 3.93 0.32 -10.44
N ALA A 146 3.25 -0.66 -9.84
CA ALA A 146 3.83 -1.54 -8.83
C ALA A 146 4.94 -2.45 -9.40
N ILE A 147 4.69 -3.07 -10.54
CA ILE A 147 5.65 -4.01 -11.14
C ILE A 147 6.93 -3.29 -11.57
N PRO A 148 6.90 -2.16 -12.30
CA PRO A 148 8.11 -1.38 -12.56
C PRO A 148 8.80 -0.82 -11.31
N ALA A 149 8.07 -0.65 -10.20
CA ALA A 149 8.66 -0.25 -8.93
C ALA A 149 9.50 -1.36 -8.26
N GLY A 150 9.43 -2.62 -8.76
CA GLY A 150 10.21 -3.74 -8.28
C GLY A 150 9.40 -4.94 -7.80
N PHE A 151 8.08 -4.89 -7.77
CA PHE A 151 7.26 -6.03 -7.39
C PHE A 151 7.22 -7.09 -8.49
N HIS A 152 7.23 -8.36 -8.08
CA HIS A 152 7.08 -9.49 -9.00
C HIS A 152 5.63 -9.66 -9.44
N VAL A 153 4.69 -9.31 -8.56
CA VAL A 153 3.25 -9.46 -8.81
C VAL A 153 2.49 -8.29 -8.19
N ASP A 154 1.46 -7.81 -8.88
CA ASP A 154 0.44 -6.95 -8.30
C ASP A 154 -0.96 -7.42 -8.66
N PHE A 155 -1.96 -7.07 -7.85
CA PHE A 155 -3.34 -7.45 -8.05
C PHE A 155 -4.11 -6.42 -8.87
N LEU A 156 -5.05 -6.87 -9.71
CA LEU A 156 -6.14 -6.01 -10.16
C LEU A 156 -7.18 -5.91 -9.02
N LEU A 157 -7.12 -4.83 -8.24
CA LEU A 157 -8.06 -4.56 -7.16
C LEU A 157 -9.18 -3.66 -7.65
N GLY A 158 -10.41 -3.97 -7.27
CA GLY A 158 -11.61 -3.30 -7.79
C GLY A 158 -11.65 -1.80 -7.51
N PHE A 159 -11.00 -1.33 -6.44
CA PHE A 159 -10.99 0.09 -6.10
C PHE A 159 -10.21 0.98 -7.09
N ASN A 160 -9.29 0.42 -7.86
CA ASN A 160 -8.53 1.14 -8.88
C ASN A 160 -8.81 0.66 -10.32
N ASN A 161 -9.55 -0.46 -10.46
CA ASN A 161 -9.69 -1.13 -11.74
C ASN A 161 -11.18 -1.38 -12.07
N PRO A 162 -11.89 -0.35 -12.57
CA PRO A 162 -13.29 -0.46 -12.91
C PRO A 162 -13.57 -1.50 -14.03
N GLY A 163 -12.63 -1.74 -14.92
CA GLY A 163 -12.74 -2.80 -15.93
C GLY A 163 -12.75 -4.19 -15.30
N TRP A 164 -11.93 -4.42 -14.28
CA TRP A 164 -11.97 -5.67 -13.51
C TRP A 164 -13.31 -5.85 -12.78
N VAL A 165 -13.83 -4.76 -12.19
CA VAL A 165 -15.16 -4.77 -11.55
C VAL A 165 -16.24 -5.10 -12.56
N SER A 166 -16.21 -4.48 -13.73
CA SER A 166 -17.23 -4.70 -14.79
C SER A 166 -17.25 -6.12 -15.33
N LEU A 167 -16.14 -6.84 -15.24
CA LEU A 167 -16.07 -8.25 -15.62
C LEU A 167 -16.89 -9.15 -14.69
N LEU A 168 -16.78 -8.93 -13.37
CA LEU A 168 -17.21 -9.86 -12.35
C LEU A 168 -18.43 -9.41 -11.54
N ARG A 169 -18.75 -8.10 -11.52
CA ARG A 169 -19.72 -7.56 -10.57
C ARG A 169 -20.79 -6.70 -11.22
N LYS A 170 -22.01 -6.93 -10.78
CA LYS A 170 -23.17 -6.13 -11.17
C LYS A 170 -23.20 -4.80 -10.42
N ARG A 171 -23.70 -3.74 -11.08
CA ARG A 171 -23.89 -2.41 -10.50
C ARG A 171 -24.68 -2.45 -9.19
N GLY A 172 -24.21 -1.71 -8.20
CA GLY A 172 -24.86 -1.56 -6.92
C GLY A 172 -24.56 -2.65 -5.89
N HIS A 173 -23.76 -3.64 -6.24
CA HIS A 173 -23.33 -4.68 -5.31
C HIS A 173 -21.91 -4.41 -4.77
N GLY A 174 -21.75 -4.63 -3.46
CA GLY A 174 -20.46 -4.50 -2.79
C GLY A 174 -20.14 -3.09 -2.29
N ARG A 175 -18.96 -2.94 -1.70
CA ARG A 175 -18.43 -1.70 -1.13
C ARG A 175 -18.24 -0.62 -2.19
N TRP A 176 -17.90 -1.03 -3.39
CA TRP A 176 -17.63 -0.17 -4.53
C TRP A 176 -18.85 -0.19 -5.44
N ARG A 177 -19.57 0.93 -5.48
CA ARG A 177 -20.72 1.08 -6.37
C ARG A 177 -20.19 1.05 -7.79
N ASP A 178 -20.36 -0.09 -8.45
CA ASP A 178 -20.04 -0.22 -9.86
C ASP A 178 -20.92 0.76 -10.68
N PRO A 179 -20.34 1.70 -11.40
CA PRO A 179 -21.07 2.63 -12.24
C PRO A 179 -21.58 2.00 -13.54
N TYR A 180 -21.16 0.80 -13.89
CA TYR A 180 -21.25 0.26 -15.25
C TYR A 180 -22.43 -0.66 -15.53
N GLY A 181 -23.24 -1.01 -14.53
CA GLY A 181 -24.50 -1.73 -14.72
C GLY A 181 -24.36 -3.25 -14.64
N TRP A 182 -24.37 -3.95 -15.75
CA TRP A 182 -24.29 -5.40 -15.81
C TRP A 182 -22.85 -5.86 -15.86
N SER A 183 -22.49 -6.94 -15.12
CA SER A 183 -21.18 -7.56 -15.30
C SER A 183 -21.16 -8.34 -16.62
N PHE A 184 -19.97 -8.55 -17.18
CA PHE A 184 -19.83 -9.34 -18.40
C PHE A 184 -20.36 -10.76 -18.24
N PHE A 185 -20.19 -11.37 -17.08
CA PHE A 185 -20.67 -12.72 -16.78
C PHE A 185 -22.13 -12.76 -16.28
N ASP A 186 -22.88 -11.65 -16.35
CA ASP A 186 -24.30 -11.67 -16.02
C ASP A 186 -25.08 -12.49 -17.05
N GLU A 187 -26.02 -13.32 -16.57
CA GLU A 187 -26.84 -14.19 -17.41
C GLU A 187 -27.70 -13.45 -18.47
N SER A 188 -27.96 -12.16 -18.24
CA SER A 188 -28.71 -11.31 -19.19
C SER A 188 -27.96 -11.04 -20.50
N GLY A 189 -26.63 -11.23 -20.54
CA GLY A 189 -25.79 -10.96 -21.69
C GLY A 189 -25.61 -9.47 -22.05
N HIS A 190 -25.99 -8.56 -21.13
CA HIS A 190 -25.87 -7.10 -21.36
C HIS A 190 -24.51 -6.52 -21.00
N GLY A 191 -23.58 -7.32 -20.43
CA GLY A 191 -22.27 -6.86 -20.04
C GLY A 191 -21.31 -6.67 -21.21
N ASP A 192 -20.38 -5.73 -21.08
CA ASP A 192 -19.36 -5.42 -22.07
C ASP A 192 -17.96 -5.86 -21.61
N ILE A 193 -17.30 -6.71 -22.39
CA ILE A 193 -15.94 -7.18 -22.13
C ILE A 193 -14.87 -6.11 -22.43
N MET A 194 -15.18 -5.16 -23.30
CA MET A 194 -14.16 -4.23 -23.82
C MET A 194 -13.56 -3.34 -22.74
N GLN A 195 -14.34 -3.01 -21.71
CA GLN A 195 -13.85 -2.23 -20.61
C GLN A 195 -12.72 -2.95 -19.84
N PHE A 196 -12.91 -4.22 -19.54
CA PHE A 196 -11.87 -5.07 -18.96
C PHE A 196 -10.66 -5.22 -19.89
N LEU A 197 -10.89 -5.53 -21.18
CA LEU A 197 -9.81 -5.75 -22.13
C LEU A 197 -8.93 -4.52 -22.32
N ASN A 198 -9.51 -3.33 -22.37
CA ASN A 198 -8.78 -2.08 -22.48
C ASN A 198 -7.92 -1.81 -21.24
N GLU A 199 -8.49 -1.98 -20.05
CA GLU A 199 -7.77 -1.79 -18.78
C GLU A 199 -6.68 -2.83 -18.58
N TYR A 200 -7.00 -4.11 -18.73
CA TYR A 200 -6.05 -5.20 -18.61
C TYR A 200 -4.93 -5.09 -19.66
N GLY A 201 -5.28 -4.80 -20.91
CA GLY A 201 -4.33 -4.62 -22.00
C GLY A 201 -3.35 -3.48 -21.73
N TYR A 202 -3.83 -2.37 -21.15
CA TYR A 202 -2.97 -1.27 -20.72
C TYR A 202 -1.94 -1.70 -19.67
N HIS A 203 -2.38 -2.41 -18.63
CA HIS A 203 -1.48 -2.92 -17.60
C HIS A 203 -0.50 -3.95 -18.16
N LEU A 204 -1.00 -4.89 -18.96
CA LEU A 204 -0.19 -5.95 -19.54
C LEU A 204 0.91 -5.41 -20.44
N ASP A 205 0.60 -4.42 -21.28
CA ASP A 205 1.60 -3.80 -22.17
C ASP A 205 2.78 -3.20 -21.40
N LYS A 206 2.52 -2.67 -20.18
CA LYS A 206 3.53 -2.07 -19.31
C LYS A 206 4.31 -3.07 -18.45
N THR A 207 3.81 -4.30 -18.31
CA THR A 207 4.34 -5.22 -17.27
C THR A 207 4.73 -6.61 -17.80
N LYS A 208 4.35 -6.98 -19.01
CA LYS A 208 4.51 -8.35 -19.58
C LYS A 208 5.92 -8.93 -19.52
N ASP A 209 6.94 -8.06 -19.57
CA ASP A 209 8.34 -8.46 -19.54
C ASP A 209 9.00 -8.26 -18.15
N LEU A 210 8.25 -7.78 -17.15
CA LEU A 210 8.75 -7.38 -15.83
C LEU A 210 8.17 -8.20 -14.69
N GLY A 211 6.94 -8.68 -14.80
CA GLY A 211 6.26 -9.40 -13.72
C GLY A 211 4.85 -9.85 -14.10
N TYR A 212 4.06 -10.19 -13.09
CA TYR A 212 2.76 -10.84 -13.28
C TYR A 212 1.61 -10.01 -12.71
N ILE A 213 0.50 -9.98 -13.42
CA ILE A 213 -0.78 -9.42 -12.95
C ILE A 213 -1.61 -10.55 -12.33
N ALA A 214 -1.93 -10.46 -11.04
CA ALA A 214 -2.80 -11.41 -10.38
C ALA A 214 -4.28 -11.00 -10.51
N LEU A 215 -5.11 -11.93 -10.96
CA LEU A 215 -6.55 -11.76 -11.11
C LEU A 215 -7.26 -12.42 -9.92
N LEU A 216 -7.97 -11.62 -9.12
CA LEU A 216 -8.67 -12.09 -7.91
C LEU A 216 -10.17 -12.22 -8.17
N THR A 217 -10.73 -13.39 -7.89
CA THR A 217 -12.20 -13.57 -7.89
C THR A 217 -12.88 -12.99 -6.64
N GLY A 218 -12.12 -12.74 -5.59
CA GLY A 218 -12.54 -12.10 -4.36
C GLY A 218 -11.44 -12.13 -3.31
N ASN A 219 -11.54 -11.24 -2.32
CA ASN A 219 -10.63 -11.16 -1.19
C ASN A 219 -11.39 -10.78 0.10
N HIS A 220 -10.67 -10.49 1.18
CA HIS A 220 -11.27 -10.12 2.46
C HIS A 220 -11.79 -8.68 2.50
N ASP A 221 -11.35 -7.80 1.59
CA ASP A 221 -11.75 -6.40 1.50
C ASP A 221 -12.88 -6.15 0.50
N GLU A 222 -12.93 -6.94 -0.57
CA GLU A 222 -13.94 -6.79 -1.62
C GLU A 222 -15.09 -7.78 -1.42
N THR A 223 -16.22 -7.26 -0.98
CA THR A 223 -17.43 -8.02 -0.71
C THR A 223 -18.61 -7.54 -1.59
N PRO A 224 -19.54 -8.41 -1.99
CA PRO A 224 -19.53 -9.85 -1.74
C PRO A 224 -18.41 -10.55 -2.52
N ARG A 225 -17.90 -11.64 -1.98
CA ARG A 225 -16.96 -12.51 -2.71
C ARG A 225 -17.70 -13.16 -3.88
N LEU A 226 -17.03 -13.33 -5.01
CA LEU A 226 -17.63 -13.90 -6.21
C LEU A 226 -18.30 -15.27 -5.94
N ALA A 227 -17.61 -16.16 -5.22
CA ALA A 227 -18.12 -17.50 -4.89
C ALA A 227 -19.42 -17.51 -4.09
N ASN A 228 -19.76 -16.40 -3.41
CA ASN A 228 -20.97 -16.27 -2.60
C ASN A 228 -21.92 -15.18 -3.14
N SER A 229 -21.64 -14.64 -4.30
CA SER A 229 -22.44 -13.60 -4.93
C SER A 229 -23.51 -14.19 -5.84
N LYS A 230 -24.72 -13.64 -5.78
CA LYS A 230 -25.79 -13.93 -6.75
C LYS A 230 -25.68 -13.05 -8.00
N SER A 231 -24.60 -12.30 -8.15
CA SER A 231 -24.40 -11.29 -9.19
C SER A 231 -23.35 -11.70 -10.24
N HIS A 232 -23.28 -13.00 -10.53
CA HIS A 232 -22.54 -13.46 -11.71
C HIS A 232 -23.47 -13.70 -12.85
#